data_13c5da035338faaada473ca9d39319c2
#
_entry.id   13c5da035338faaada473ca9d39319c2
#
_cell.length_a   1.000
_cell.length_b   1.000
_cell.length_c   1.000
_cell.angle_alpha   90.00
_cell.angle_beta   90.00
_cell.angle_gamma   90.00
#
_symmetry.space_group_name_H-M   'P 1'
#
loop_
_entity.id
_entity.type
_entity.pdbx_description
1 polymer ?
#
loop_
_entity_poly.entity_id
_entity_poly.type
_entity_poly.pdbx_seq_one_letter_code
_entity_poly.pdbx_strand_id
1 'polypeptide(L)'
;ELVKEQWDYLQEHLLINSPLYGILRYNDAVNYHRLEMKHKLNEINLYQYWYKELNDYLKNEDVILSLSTKEYEKMFDLPIIQLDFVIRNGHTFKRNAVYLKKARGMMLNYLIEHCVEDIEKIKEIVFDDYHFSENDSNDNHWVFIKDEKMKYIKK
;
A
#
# COMPACT_ATOMS: atom_id res chain seq x y z
N GLU A 1 -13.84 15.95 -7.87
CA GLU A 1 -14.56 14.69 -8.19
C GLU A 1 -13.73 13.91 -9.20
N LEU A 2 -13.69 12.58 -9.08
CA LEU A 2 -12.99 11.73 -10.04
C LEU A 2 -13.72 11.70 -11.38
N VAL A 3 -12.97 11.69 -12.48
CA VAL A 3 -13.51 11.51 -13.82
C VAL A 3 -13.66 10.01 -14.15
N LYS A 4 -14.37 9.69 -15.24
CA LYS A 4 -14.68 8.28 -15.61
C LYS A 4 -13.42 7.40 -15.71
N GLU A 5 -12.36 7.90 -16.33
CA GLU A 5 -11.08 7.18 -16.49
C GLU A 5 -10.47 6.78 -15.13
N GLN A 6 -10.53 7.68 -14.13
CA GLN A 6 -10.04 7.39 -12.78
C GLN A 6 -10.92 6.37 -12.04
N TRP A 7 -12.24 6.37 -12.28
CA TRP A 7 -13.11 5.33 -11.76
C TRP A 7 -12.85 3.97 -12.39
N ASP A 8 -12.61 3.93 -13.69
CA ASP A 8 -12.24 2.71 -14.42
C ASP A 8 -10.89 2.17 -13.89
N TYR A 9 -9.90 3.04 -13.69
CA TYR A 9 -8.60 2.72 -13.09
C TYR A 9 -8.75 2.12 -11.67
N LEU A 10 -9.56 2.73 -10.82
CA LEU A 10 -9.86 2.21 -9.48
C LEU A 10 -10.47 0.81 -9.52
N GLN A 11 -11.41 0.59 -10.44
CA GLN A 11 -12.07 -0.70 -10.59
C GLN A 11 -11.11 -1.79 -11.03
N GLU A 12 -10.16 -1.46 -11.88
CA GLU A 12 -9.20 -2.40 -12.43
C GLU A 12 -8.05 -2.69 -11.45
N HIS A 13 -7.49 -1.67 -10.82
CA HIS A 13 -6.23 -1.78 -10.09
C HIS A 13 -6.36 -1.82 -8.57
N LEU A 14 -7.38 -1.18 -7.97
CA LEU A 14 -7.45 -1.09 -6.51
C LEU A 14 -8.06 -2.33 -5.88
N LEU A 15 -7.29 -2.97 -4.99
CA LEU A 15 -7.74 -4.02 -4.09
C LEU A 15 -7.66 -3.54 -2.64
N ILE A 16 -8.74 -3.75 -1.89
CA ILE A 16 -8.82 -3.38 -0.48
C ILE A 16 -8.84 -4.67 0.34
N ASN A 17 -7.82 -4.88 1.17
CA ASN A 17 -7.73 -6.04 2.03
C ASN A 17 -8.72 -5.97 3.19
N SER A 18 -9.44 -7.06 3.41
CA SER A 18 -10.37 -7.21 4.53
C SER A 18 -10.26 -8.59 5.16
N PRO A 19 -10.05 -8.71 6.50
CA PRO A 19 -10.05 -9.99 7.18
C PRO A 19 -11.39 -10.74 7.05
N LEU A 20 -12.50 -10.00 6.96
CA LEU A 20 -13.83 -10.57 6.85
C LEU A 20 -14.23 -10.95 5.42
N TYR A 21 -13.88 -10.09 4.45
CA TYR A 21 -14.31 -10.22 3.06
C TYR A 21 -13.21 -10.69 2.10
N GLY A 22 -11.97 -10.84 2.58
CA GLY A 22 -10.80 -11.16 1.76
C GLY A 22 -10.32 -9.94 0.98
N ILE A 23 -10.82 -9.77 -0.24
CA ILE A 23 -10.57 -8.61 -1.10
C ILE A 23 -11.88 -7.91 -1.41
N LEU A 24 -11.84 -6.59 -1.39
CA LEU A 24 -12.94 -5.71 -1.78
C LEU A 24 -12.50 -4.79 -2.92
N ARG A 25 -13.42 -4.45 -3.79
CA ARG A 25 -13.33 -3.33 -4.74
C ARG A 25 -13.88 -2.06 -4.10
N TYR A 26 -13.56 -0.90 -4.67
CA TYR A 26 -13.94 0.39 -4.11
C TYR A 26 -15.46 0.59 -3.94
N ASN A 27 -16.27 -0.10 -4.72
CA ASN A 27 -17.73 0.02 -4.76
C ASN A 27 -18.48 -1.15 -4.07
N ASP A 28 -17.75 -2.05 -3.40
CA ASP A 28 -18.38 -3.14 -2.66
C ASP A 28 -19.09 -2.63 -1.41
N ALA A 29 -20.31 -3.11 -1.19
CA ALA A 29 -21.04 -2.82 0.04
C ALA A 29 -20.52 -3.67 1.20
N VAL A 30 -20.24 -3.03 2.32
CA VAL A 30 -19.71 -3.69 3.51
C VAL A 30 -20.54 -3.37 4.75
N ASN A 31 -20.66 -4.34 5.65
CA ASN A 31 -21.21 -4.09 6.98
C ASN A 31 -20.09 -3.65 7.94
N TYR A 32 -20.47 -2.85 8.94
CA TYR A 32 -19.54 -2.49 9.99
C TYR A 32 -18.98 -3.74 10.68
N HIS A 33 -17.68 -3.84 10.78
CA HIS A 33 -16.99 -4.90 11.49
C HIS A 33 -15.64 -4.43 12.01
N ARG A 34 -15.12 -5.12 13.02
CA ARG A 34 -13.76 -4.95 13.53
C ARG A 34 -13.14 -6.33 13.67
N LEU A 35 -12.28 -6.67 12.72
CA LEU A 35 -11.58 -7.96 12.66
C LEU A 35 -10.15 -7.70 12.22
N GLU A 36 -9.18 -8.38 12.82
CA GLU A 36 -7.78 -8.38 12.41
C GLU A 36 -7.39 -9.78 11.95
N MET A 37 -6.44 -9.89 11.01
CA MET A 37 -6.02 -11.17 10.44
C MET A 37 -5.55 -12.20 11.48
N LYS A 38 -4.96 -11.73 12.59
CA LYS A 38 -4.49 -12.58 13.69
C LYS A 38 -5.61 -13.16 14.57
N HIS A 39 -6.84 -12.63 14.47
CA HIS A 39 -7.95 -13.13 15.26
C HIS A 39 -8.41 -14.48 14.71
N LYS A 40 -8.72 -15.40 15.62
CA LYS A 40 -9.37 -16.67 15.30
C LYS A 40 -10.88 -16.52 15.42
N LEU A 41 -11.59 -16.86 14.38
CA LEU A 41 -13.04 -16.97 14.36
C LEU A 41 -13.40 -18.45 14.47
N ASN A 42 -13.89 -18.90 15.63
CA ASN A 42 -14.25 -20.31 15.84
C ASN A 42 -13.16 -21.29 15.37
N GLU A 43 -11.90 -21.06 15.80
CA GLU A 43 -10.71 -21.82 15.42
C GLU A 43 -10.27 -21.65 13.95
N ILE A 44 -10.95 -20.85 13.14
CA ILE A 44 -10.56 -20.58 11.76
C ILE A 44 -9.32 -19.67 11.74
N ASN A 45 -8.29 -20.12 11.03
CA ASN A 45 -7.15 -19.30 10.69
C ASN A 45 -7.47 -18.53 9.41
N LEU A 46 -7.62 -17.20 9.50
CA LEU A 46 -8.03 -16.35 8.38
C LEU A 46 -7.01 -16.35 7.22
N TYR A 47 -5.72 -16.51 7.49
CA TYR A 47 -4.71 -16.65 6.44
C TYR A 47 -4.94 -17.92 5.61
N GLN A 48 -5.17 -19.04 6.25
CA GLN A 48 -5.44 -20.31 5.56
C GLN A 48 -6.80 -20.30 4.85
N TYR A 49 -7.79 -19.65 5.47
CA TYR A 49 -9.13 -19.54 4.91
C TYR A 49 -9.14 -18.79 3.57
N TRP A 50 -8.47 -17.65 3.50
CA TRP A 50 -8.46 -16.81 2.31
C TRP A 50 -7.41 -17.20 1.26
N TYR A 51 -6.36 -17.92 1.65
CA TYR A 51 -5.18 -18.16 0.84
C TYR A 51 -5.50 -18.68 -0.58
N LYS A 52 -6.23 -19.78 -0.65
CA LYS A 52 -6.55 -20.40 -1.95
C LYS A 52 -7.39 -19.49 -2.83
N GLU A 53 -8.46 -18.94 -2.29
CA GLU A 53 -9.41 -18.12 -3.05
C GLU A 53 -8.75 -16.85 -3.59
N LEU A 54 -7.90 -16.20 -2.78
CA LEU A 54 -7.24 -14.97 -3.19
C LEU A 54 -6.17 -15.22 -4.27
N ASN A 55 -5.38 -16.28 -4.14
CA ASN A 55 -4.37 -16.62 -5.13
C ASN A 55 -4.98 -17.15 -6.43
N ASP A 56 -6.08 -17.90 -6.37
CA ASP A 56 -6.83 -18.28 -7.56
C ASP A 56 -7.44 -17.05 -8.26
N TYR A 57 -7.93 -16.06 -7.51
CA TYR A 57 -8.50 -14.84 -8.05
C TYR A 57 -7.43 -13.97 -8.76
N LEU A 58 -6.22 -13.90 -8.20
CA LEU A 58 -5.12 -13.07 -8.69
C LEU A 58 -4.12 -13.83 -9.60
N LYS A 59 -4.40 -15.06 -9.99
CA LYS A 59 -3.45 -15.93 -10.73
C LYS A 59 -2.95 -15.38 -12.08
N ASN A 60 -3.65 -14.40 -12.65
CA ASN A 60 -3.29 -13.78 -13.91
C ASN A 60 -2.58 -12.42 -13.73
N GLU A 61 -2.40 -11.98 -12.48
CA GLU A 61 -1.68 -10.75 -12.18
C GLU A 61 -0.18 -11.05 -12.07
N ASP A 62 0.65 -10.10 -12.50
CA ASP A 62 2.10 -10.26 -12.49
C ASP A 62 2.72 -9.87 -11.16
N VAL A 63 2.18 -8.83 -10.51
CA VAL A 63 2.74 -8.23 -9.29
C VAL A 63 1.70 -7.48 -8.49
N ILE A 64 1.88 -7.44 -7.18
CA ILE A 64 1.09 -6.60 -6.26
C ILE A 64 1.96 -5.43 -5.81
N LEU A 65 1.50 -4.20 -6.05
CA LEU A 65 2.05 -3.01 -5.44
C LEU A 65 1.37 -2.79 -4.08
N SER A 66 2.11 -3.00 -2.98
CA SER A 66 1.54 -2.98 -1.64
C SER A 66 1.69 -1.63 -0.95
N LEU A 67 0.57 -1.00 -0.64
CA LEU A 67 0.44 0.11 0.31
C LEU A 67 -0.07 -0.37 1.68
N SER A 68 -0.16 -1.67 1.86
CA SER A 68 -0.70 -2.34 3.04
C SER A 68 0.36 -2.58 4.12
N THR A 69 0.01 -3.33 5.14
CA THR A 69 0.94 -3.82 6.15
C THR A 69 1.37 -5.24 5.81
N LYS A 70 2.56 -5.64 6.27
CA LYS A 70 3.09 -7.01 6.08
C LYS A 70 2.14 -8.11 6.57
N GLU A 71 1.21 -7.78 7.44
CA GLU A 71 0.17 -8.68 7.92
C GLU A 71 -0.67 -9.22 6.76
N TYR A 72 -1.10 -8.35 5.84
CA TYR A 72 -1.92 -8.73 4.70
C TYR A 72 -1.12 -9.36 3.57
N GLU A 73 0.14 -9.01 3.41
CA GLU A 73 1.00 -9.53 2.34
C GLU A 73 1.20 -11.05 2.41
N LYS A 74 1.09 -11.62 3.62
CA LYS A 74 1.23 -13.07 3.86
C LYS A 74 0.13 -13.93 3.20
N MET A 75 -0.91 -13.34 2.67
CA MET A 75 -1.99 -14.06 2.00
C MET A 75 -1.71 -14.36 0.52
N PHE A 76 -0.68 -13.74 -0.05
CA PHE A 76 -0.44 -13.77 -1.49
C PHE A 76 0.85 -14.49 -1.85
N ASP A 77 0.78 -15.32 -2.89
CA ASP A 77 1.94 -16.01 -3.50
C ASP A 77 2.59 -15.18 -4.62
N LEU A 78 1.89 -14.15 -5.10
CA LEU A 78 2.37 -13.27 -6.14
C LEU A 78 3.58 -12.44 -5.67
N PRO A 79 4.47 -12.04 -6.57
CA PRO A 79 5.47 -11.04 -6.26
C PRO A 79 4.83 -9.77 -5.69
N ILE A 80 5.36 -9.29 -4.56
CA ILE A 80 4.87 -8.09 -3.89
C ILE A 80 5.99 -7.07 -3.87
N ILE A 81 5.69 -5.84 -4.34
CA ILE A 81 6.54 -4.69 -4.13
C ILE A 81 5.91 -3.84 -3.04
N GLN A 82 6.52 -3.83 -1.87
CA GLN A 82 6.07 -3.01 -0.75
C GLN A 82 6.56 -1.58 -0.89
N LEU A 83 5.68 -0.60 -0.83
CA LEU A 83 6.03 0.81 -0.72
C LEU A 83 6.16 1.21 0.75
N ASP A 84 7.35 1.64 1.15
CA ASP A 84 7.65 2.14 2.50
C ASP A 84 7.94 3.64 2.45
N PHE A 85 7.50 4.37 3.47
CA PHE A 85 7.64 5.81 3.56
C PHE A 85 8.31 6.17 4.87
N VAL A 86 9.48 6.78 4.79
CA VAL A 86 10.31 7.09 5.95
C VAL A 86 10.69 8.57 6.00
N ILE A 87 10.87 9.07 7.20
CA ILE A 87 11.43 10.41 7.42
C ILE A 87 12.89 10.24 7.82
N ARG A 88 13.80 10.83 7.03
CA ARG A 88 15.23 10.82 7.32
C ARG A 88 15.60 11.97 8.22
N ASN A 89 16.27 11.65 9.33
CA ASN A 89 16.88 12.62 10.25
C ASN A 89 18.36 12.29 10.37
N GLY A 90 19.20 13.04 9.64
CA GLY A 90 20.62 12.72 9.52
C GLY A 90 20.84 11.31 8.95
N HIS A 91 21.45 10.44 9.74
CA HIS A 91 21.73 9.05 9.36
C HIS A 91 20.67 8.04 9.84
N THR A 92 19.55 8.50 10.41
CA THR A 92 18.51 7.62 10.96
C THR A 92 17.18 7.79 10.24
N PHE A 93 16.42 6.69 10.17
CA PHE A 93 15.07 6.71 9.64
C PHE A 93 14.05 6.65 10.77
N LYS A 94 13.08 7.56 10.73
CA LYS A 94 11.93 7.56 11.63
C LYS A 94 10.69 7.06 10.89
N ARG A 95 9.97 6.14 11.52
CA ARG A 95 8.65 5.68 11.07
C ARG A 95 7.61 6.10 12.09
N ASN A 96 6.70 6.96 11.69
CA ASN A 96 5.57 7.37 12.50
C ASN A 96 4.29 6.86 11.83
N ALA A 97 3.44 6.18 12.57
CA ALA A 97 2.23 5.54 12.04
C ALA A 97 1.27 6.54 11.37
N VAL A 98 1.17 7.77 11.88
CA VAL A 98 0.31 8.81 11.30
C VAL A 98 0.87 9.29 9.96
N TYR A 99 2.16 9.59 9.90
CA TYR A 99 2.81 10.02 8.65
C TYR A 99 2.80 8.92 7.60
N LEU A 100 3.02 7.67 8.02
CA LEU A 100 2.99 6.51 7.13
C LEU A 100 1.60 6.32 6.50
N LYS A 101 0.54 6.41 7.30
CA LYS A 101 -0.85 6.34 6.79
C LYS A 101 -1.14 7.48 5.80
N LYS A 102 -0.72 8.70 6.15
CA LYS A 102 -0.88 9.86 5.28
C LYS A 102 -0.14 9.67 3.95
N ALA A 103 1.13 9.27 3.99
CA ALA A 103 1.94 9.05 2.79
C ALA A 103 1.36 7.97 1.87
N ARG A 104 0.88 6.85 2.43
CA ARG A 104 0.17 5.80 1.67
C ARG A 104 -1.07 6.34 0.95
N GLY A 105 -1.88 7.14 1.66
CA GLY A 105 -3.06 7.78 1.06
C GLY A 105 -2.69 8.76 -0.04
N MET A 106 -1.63 9.55 0.13
CA MET A 106 -1.16 10.50 -0.88
C MET A 106 -0.60 9.79 -2.11
N MET A 107 0.17 8.71 -1.93
CA MET A 107 0.63 7.87 -3.04
C MET A 107 -0.55 7.27 -3.80
N LEU A 108 -1.53 6.70 -3.11
CA LEU A 108 -2.73 6.14 -3.75
C LEU A 108 -3.47 7.21 -4.54
N ASN A 109 -3.67 8.39 -3.98
CA ASN A 109 -4.31 9.50 -4.69
C ASN A 109 -3.55 9.89 -5.95
N TYR A 110 -2.22 9.95 -5.88
CA TYR A 110 -1.39 10.25 -7.05
C TYR A 110 -1.56 9.20 -8.15
N LEU A 111 -1.52 7.91 -7.79
CA LEU A 111 -1.71 6.81 -8.75
C LEU A 111 -3.06 6.88 -9.46
N ILE A 112 -4.12 7.20 -8.71
CA ILE A 112 -5.48 7.36 -9.26
C ILE A 112 -5.57 8.61 -10.14
N GLU A 113 -5.06 9.74 -9.67
CA GLU A 113 -5.15 11.03 -10.36
C GLU A 113 -4.46 10.97 -11.75
N HIS A 114 -3.37 10.22 -11.85
CA HIS A 114 -2.57 10.09 -13.06
C HIS A 114 -2.76 8.77 -13.81
N CYS A 115 -3.63 7.87 -13.33
CA CYS A 115 -3.88 6.53 -13.90
C CYS A 115 -2.56 5.82 -14.23
N VAL A 116 -1.66 5.70 -13.23
CA VAL A 116 -0.30 5.18 -13.43
C VAL A 116 -0.33 3.66 -13.61
N GLU A 117 -0.08 3.17 -14.82
CA GLU A 117 -0.03 1.74 -15.15
C GLU A 117 1.40 1.17 -15.19
N ASP A 118 2.37 2.00 -15.56
CA ASP A 118 3.77 1.61 -15.62
C ASP A 118 4.40 1.64 -14.23
N ILE A 119 4.75 0.46 -13.72
CA ILE A 119 5.29 0.30 -12.37
C ILE A 119 6.62 1.06 -12.18
N GLU A 120 7.46 1.17 -13.23
CA GLU A 120 8.74 1.88 -13.13
C GLU A 120 8.56 3.39 -12.95
N LYS A 121 7.48 3.96 -13.50
CA LYS A 121 7.14 5.37 -13.29
C LYS A 121 6.82 5.72 -11.84
N ILE A 122 6.47 4.74 -11.02
CA ILE A 122 6.22 4.94 -9.60
C ILE A 122 7.48 5.45 -8.89
N LYS A 123 8.67 5.03 -9.34
CA LYS A 123 9.95 5.50 -8.79
C LYS A 123 10.23 6.98 -9.08
N GLU A 124 9.57 7.55 -10.08
CA GLU A 124 9.72 8.96 -10.46
C GLU A 124 8.76 9.88 -9.67
N ILE A 125 7.82 9.30 -8.93
CA ILE A 125 6.80 10.08 -8.20
C ILE A 125 7.43 10.83 -7.04
N VAL A 126 7.13 12.13 -6.98
CA VAL A 126 7.49 13.01 -5.86
C VAL A 126 6.22 13.65 -5.32
N PHE A 127 6.00 13.55 -4.02
CA PHE A 127 4.85 14.16 -3.34
C PHE A 127 5.20 14.51 -1.89
N ASP A 128 4.73 15.63 -1.39
CA ASP A 128 4.95 16.09 0.01
C ASP A 128 6.42 15.94 0.47
N ASP A 129 7.37 16.23 -0.43
CA ASP A 129 8.83 16.06 -0.27
C ASP A 129 9.31 14.58 -0.18
N TYR A 130 8.43 13.59 -0.33
CA TYR A 130 8.84 12.18 -0.50
C TYR A 130 9.36 11.93 -1.91
N HIS A 131 10.48 11.24 -2.02
CA HIS A 131 11.09 10.79 -3.26
C HIS A 131 11.66 9.38 -3.10
N PHE A 132 11.74 8.64 -4.19
CA PHE A 132 12.30 7.28 -4.21
C PHE A 132 13.80 7.31 -3.87
N SER A 133 14.24 6.34 -3.06
CA SER A 133 15.65 6.13 -2.73
C SER A 133 16.12 4.77 -3.24
N GLU A 134 16.91 4.78 -4.29
CA GLU A 134 17.47 3.55 -4.86
C GLU A 134 18.41 2.84 -3.88
N ASN A 135 19.22 3.61 -3.13
CA ASN A 135 20.18 3.05 -2.17
C ASN A 135 19.53 2.34 -0.98
N ASP A 136 18.29 2.70 -0.63
CA ASP A 136 17.56 2.14 0.51
C ASP A 136 16.50 1.13 0.07
N SER A 137 16.38 0.90 -1.25
CA SER A 137 15.39 0.01 -1.86
C SER A 137 16.02 -1.28 -2.36
N ASN A 138 15.17 -2.26 -2.65
CA ASN A 138 15.51 -3.49 -3.36
C ASN A 138 14.32 -3.92 -4.25
N ASP A 139 14.41 -5.06 -4.92
CA ASP A 139 13.43 -5.50 -5.93
C ASP A 139 11.99 -5.60 -5.41
N ASN A 140 11.80 -5.90 -4.13
CA ASN A 140 10.48 -6.10 -3.53
C ASN A 140 10.16 -5.13 -2.37
N HIS A 141 11.00 -4.13 -2.13
CA HIS A 141 10.79 -3.13 -1.09
C HIS A 141 11.33 -1.78 -1.55
N TRP A 142 10.42 -0.88 -1.92
CA TRP A 142 10.74 0.44 -2.42
C TRP A 142 10.54 1.48 -1.33
N VAL A 143 11.60 2.22 -1.04
CA VAL A 143 11.65 3.21 0.04
C VAL A 143 11.55 4.62 -0.53
N PHE A 144 10.55 5.35 -0.08
CA PHE A 144 10.38 6.77 -0.33
C PHE A 144 10.80 7.57 0.89
N ILE A 145 11.70 8.50 0.71
CA ILE A 145 12.32 9.27 1.79
C ILE A 145 11.85 10.72 1.73
N LYS A 146 11.55 11.26 2.91
CA LYS A 146 11.36 12.68 3.14
C LYS A 146 12.38 13.14 4.19
N ASP A 147 13.12 14.19 3.89
CA ASP A 147 14.03 14.78 4.87
C ASP A 147 13.28 15.57 5.95
N GLU A 148 13.62 15.34 7.21
CA GLU A 148 13.09 16.14 8.31
C GLU A 148 13.57 17.59 8.15
N LYS A 149 12.64 18.54 8.04
CA LYS A 149 13.00 19.97 7.97
C LYS A 149 13.73 20.36 9.25
N MET A 150 14.96 20.82 9.13
CA MET A 150 15.70 21.37 10.27
C MET A 150 14.86 22.49 10.88
N LYS A 151 14.46 22.32 12.14
CA LYS A 151 13.90 23.43 12.92
C LYS A 151 15.04 24.42 13.14
N TYR A 152 15.06 25.52 12.38
CA TYR A 152 15.92 26.64 12.73
C TYR A 152 15.51 27.08 14.13
N ILE A 153 16.38 26.82 15.12
CA ILE A 153 16.28 27.41 16.44
C ILE A 153 16.63 28.89 16.22
N LYS A 154 15.60 29.75 16.20
CA LYS A 154 15.86 31.20 16.30
C LYS A 154 16.55 31.43 17.63
N LYS A 155 17.84 31.84 17.57
CA LYS A 155 18.55 32.39 18.71
C LYS A 155 17.96 33.73 19.08
#